data_6a70d86bbc31ace288680014d2f6c843
#
_entry.id   6a70d86bbc31ace288680014d2f6c843
#
_cell.length_a   1.000
_cell.length_b   1.000
_cell.length_c   1.000
_cell.angle_alpha   90.00
_cell.angle_beta   90.00
_cell.angle_gamma   90.00
#
_symmetry.space_group_name_H-M   'P 1'
#
loop_
_entity.id
_entity.type
_entity.pdbx_description
1 polymer ?
#
loop_
_entity_poly.entity_id
_entity_poly.type
_entity_poly.pdbx_seq_one_letter_code
_entity_poly.pdbx_strand_id
1 'polypeptide(L)'
;MDKDYFTMRAYLYNKSTDLEIPFKLNDLATIWFCTTKNAKRKLQQYQANNMLTYLPGLGRGNVSRIVFPKQLEMEVLEVLEHSLAMDAFSDILFLLQLPIPKSWFSTISTEIQQMFGLQVTENQQEVLRSIVRRKLTTLDPLQTSVSMEAFLITQISDSLVKYDEKKKKIIPHIAHHWKVSNDFTEWTFYLRKNVLFHHGRMLDSEDVKYTLKRSMQAKSVSFWQLEAIKSIDCINKFTLHVRLKKPDSFFIRYLCTANMAILPRDVIFDEYKWISTGPFRIRERNDERLVLEAFDGYFLARPILDRVEFWTAETGTTLKNIPMQFTSVDYEENPAYVERRKLGVGVNFLCFNTHRKGIPQHPAFREAIYHLIDCQKASVQHFENYGTVASNYYPEKSTPPKKHPEKINALLKEANYQGEKVIFGTTQHPTALKESQWIQELAADFGINLERKIITHQEASYSKVPAEETDFMMMGEIPAADDEMAYLDFLNNPYLLPQQLFNQTIIKELTEKLDAFKTEKDASKRDVLQTSIDRWLTENYYLIYLHHPEKSQSLHSMIKGIAENPYGYFDLSKVWIETNPLKNVKSDYK
;
A
#
# COMPACT_ATOMS: atom_id res chain seq x y z
N MET A 1 28.33 5.54 6.85
CA MET A 1 28.30 4.41 7.82
C MET A 1 28.49 3.08 7.11
N ASP A 2 29.16 2.09 7.72
CA ASP A 2 29.27 0.71 7.17
C ASP A 2 28.10 -0.14 7.72
N LYS A 3 27.11 -0.40 6.89
CA LYS A 3 25.88 -1.15 7.25
C LYS A 3 26.19 -2.61 7.64
N ASP A 4 27.13 -3.25 6.96
CA ASP A 4 27.52 -4.64 7.26
C ASP A 4 28.17 -4.75 8.65
N TYR A 5 28.99 -3.77 9.03
CA TYR A 5 29.59 -3.72 10.35
C TYR A 5 28.53 -3.61 11.45
N PHE A 6 27.58 -2.68 11.34
CA PHE A 6 26.53 -2.50 12.34
C PHE A 6 25.54 -3.67 12.38
N THR A 7 25.27 -4.33 11.26
CA THR A 7 24.46 -5.56 11.23
C THR A 7 25.13 -6.68 12.05
N MET A 8 26.45 -6.87 11.86
CA MET A 8 27.22 -7.82 12.66
C MET A 8 27.24 -7.44 14.16
N ARG A 9 27.49 -6.17 14.48
CA ARG A 9 27.51 -5.67 15.85
C ARG A 9 26.21 -5.94 16.57
N ALA A 10 25.07 -5.62 15.95
CA ALA A 10 23.75 -5.85 16.50
C ALA A 10 23.44 -7.35 16.70
N TYR A 11 23.82 -8.19 15.74
CA TYR A 11 23.67 -9.63 15.86
C TYR A 11 24.49 -10.21 17.02
N LEU A 12 25.74 -9.76 17.19
CA LEU A 12 26.62 -10.22 18.27
C LEU A 12 26.16 -9.67 19.63
N TYR A 13 25.71 -8.44 19.70
CA TYR A 13 25.16 -7.83 20.91
C TYR A 13 23.97 -8.60 21.50
N ASN A 14 23.12 -9.16 20.62
CA ASN A 14 22.01 -10.04 21.07
C ASN A 14 22.47 -11.39 21.63
N LYS A 15 23.76 -11.76 21.42
CA LYS A 15 24.35 -12.97 22.02
C LYS A 15 25.08 -12.67 23.33
N SER A 16 25.76 -11.56 23.40
CA SER A 16 26.45 -11.04 24.59
C SER A 16 26.66 -9.53 24.50
N THR A 17 26.50 -8.85 25.62
CA THR A 17 26.79 -7.42 25.75
C THR A 17 28.26 -7.12 26.05
N ASP A 18 29.11 -8.16 26.18
CA ASP A 18 30.55 -8.01 26.46
C ASP A 18 31.28 -7.41 25.25
N LEU A 19 32.46 -6.84 25.50
CA LEU A 19 33.35 -6.37 24.43
C LEU A 19 34.06 -7.51 23.70
N GLU A 20 34.26 -8.65 24.36
CA GLU A 20 34.82 -9.87 23.78
C GLU A 20 33.74 -10.92 23.59
N ILE A 21 33.38 -11.21 22.33
CA ILE A 21 32.24 -12.06 22.00
C ILE A 21 32.70 -13.28 21.18
N PRO A 22 32.38 -14.52 21.64
CA PRO A 22 32.61 -15.72 20.86
C PRO A 22 31.59 -15.85 19.73
N PHE A 23 32.03 -16.30 18.53
CA PHE A 23 31.15 -16.44 17.37
C PHE A 23 31.56 -17.56 16.45
N LYS A 24 30.65 -18.01 15.60
CA LYS A 24 30.93 -18.93 14.50
C LYS A 24 31.00 -18.16 13.18
N LEU A 25 32.04 -18.39 12.39
CA LEU A 25 32.22 -17.70 11.11
C LEU A 25 31.09 -17.94 10.12
N ASN A 26 30.46 -19.12 10.18
CA ASN A 26 29.24 -19.41 9.39
C ASN A 26 28.06 -18.51 9.73
N ASP A 27 27.90 -18.11 10.98
CA ASP A 27 26.80 -17.22 11.39
C ASP A 27 26.97 -15.85 10.70
N LEU A 28 28.20 -15.31 10.68
CA LEU A 28 28.49 -14.05 10.00
C LEU A 28 28.37 -14.16 8.47
N ALA A 29 28.76 -15.31 7.89
CA ALA A 29 28.57 -15.56 6.48
C ALA A 29 27.07 -15.56 6.11
N THR A 30 26.20 -16.08 6.98
CA THR A 30 24.75 -16.08 6.79
C THR A 30 24.18 -14.67 6.84
N ILE A 31 24.48 -13.87 7.87
CA ILE A 31 23.94 -12.51 8.00
C ILE A 31 24.46 -11.54 6.94
N TRP A 32 25.64 -11.79 6.37
CA TRP A 32 26.21 -11.01 5.28
C TRP A 32 25.91 -11.60 3.89
N PHE A 33 25.11 -12.66 3.80
CA PHE A 33 24.77 -13.34 2.55
C PHE A 33 26.01 -13.64 1.69
N CYS A 34 27.08 -14.15 2.32
CA CYS A 34 28.36 -14.38 1.65
C CYS A 34 29.01 -15.70 2.06
N THR A 35 30.11 -16.07 1.39
CA THR A 35 30.91 -17.25 1.78
C THR A 35 31.73 -16.97 3.04
N THR A 36 32.06 -18.03 3.80
CA THR A 36 32.92 -17.92 4.98
C THR A 36 34.31 -17.31 4.66
N LYS A 37 34.83 -17.53 3.44
CA LYS A 37 36.05 -16.89 2.96
C LYS A 37 35.89 -15.36 2.87
N ASN A 38 34.76 -14.90 2.33
CA ASN A 38 34.47 -13.48 2.24
C ASN A 38 34.19 -12.87 3.62
N ALA A 39 33.48 -13.58 4.50
CA ALA A 39 33.25 -13.13 5.88
C ALA A 39 34.59 -12.94 6.62
N LYS A 40 35.54 -13.89 6.48
CA LYS A 40 36.88 -13.75 7.05
C LYS A 40 37.64 -12.54 6.49
N ARG A 41 37.53 -12.27 5.19
CA ARG A 41 38.17 -11.11 4.55
C ARG A 41 37.57 -9.79 5.08
N LYS A 42 36.26 -9.70 5.26
CA LYS A 42 35.60 -8.53 5.89
C LYS A 42 36.11 -8.30 7.31
N LEU A 43 36.18 -9.34 8.14
CA LEU A 43 36.76 -9.22 9.50
C LEU A 43 38.18 -8.70 9.51
N GLN A 44 39.05 -9.20 8.59
CA GLN A 44 40.41 -8.72 8.44
C GLN A 44 40.47 -7.23 8.01
N GLN A 45 39.54 -6.80 7.15
CA GLN A 45 39.41 -5.40 6.75
C GLN A 45 38.98 -4.51 7.92
N TYR A 46 37.98 -4.93 8.73
CA TYR A 46 37.58 -4.20 9.92
C TYR A 46 38.70 -4.13 10.97
N GLN A 47 39.48 -5.20 11.12
CA GLN A 47 40.64 -5.18 11.98
C GLN A 47 41.75 -4.23 11.47
N ALA A 48 42.01 -4.21 10.18
CA ALA A 48 42.97 -3.27 9.58
C ALA A 48 42.56 -1.81 9.77
N ASN A 49 41.24 -1.54 9.87
CA ASN A 49 40.65 -0.23 10.14
C ASN A 49 40.50 0.07 11.65
N ASN A 50 41.05 -0.75 12.54
CA ASN A 50 40.97 -0.63 14.00
C ASN A 50 39.50 -0.64 14.55
N MET A 51 38.55 -1.17 13.82
CA MET A 51 37.15 -1.25 14.25
C MET A 51 36.90 -2.45 15.18
N LEU A 52 37.74 -3.48 15.12
CA LEU A 52 37.66 -4.67 15.97
C LEU A 52 39.04 -5.41 15.98
N THR A 53 39.19 -6.34 16.91
CA THR A 53 40.28 -7.33 16.89
C THR A 53 39.67 -8.72 16.66
N TYR A 54 40.08 -9.39 15.60
CA TYR A 54 39.63 -10.75 15.28
C TYR A 54 40.62 -11.77 15.81
N LEU A 55 40.19 -12.65 16.72
CA LEU A 55 40.95 -13.73 17.32
C LEU A 55 40.44 -15.08 16.74
N PRO A 56 41.11 -15.65 15.75
CA PRO A 56 40.69 -16.90 15.16
C PRO A 56 40.87 -18.08 16.15
N GLY A 57 39.88 -18.98 16.20
CA GLY A 57 39.99 -20.21 16.98
C GLY A 57 41.07 -21.13 16.41
N LEU A 58 41.99 -21.60 17.25
CA LEU A 58 43.08 -22.51 16.90
C LEU A 58 42.68 -23.97 17.21
N GLY A 59 42.56 -24.81 16.18
CA GLY A 59 42.28 -26.25 16.31
C GLY A 59 40.79 -26.64 16.32
N ARG A 60 40.52 -27.98 16.29
CA ARG A 60 39.14 -28.52 16.32
C ARG A 60 38.52 -28.27 17.68
N GLY A 61 37.43 -27.50 17.72
CA GLY A 61 36.63 -27.19 18.92
C GLY A 61 36.84 -25.78 19.52
N ASN A 62 37.83 -25.01 19.10
CA ASN A 62 38.04 -23.63 19.56
C ASN A 62 37.19 -22.65 18.77
N VAL A 63 36.41 -21.83 19.49
CA VAL A 63 35.51 -20.82 18.93
C VAL A 63 36.32 -19.55 18.62
N SER A 64 36.10 -18.94 17.47
CA SER A 64 36.66 -17.63 17.13
C SER A 64 36.02 -16.55 18.04
N ARG A 65 36.79 -15.48 18.33
CA ARG A 65 36.33 -14.33 19.14
C ARG A 65 36.57 -13.02 18.42
N ILE A 66 35.73 -12.06 18.71
CA ILE A 66 35.90 -10.67 18.29
C ILE A 66 35.97 -9.82 19.54
N VAL A 67 36.95 -8.90 19.60
CA VAL A 67 37.06 -7.89 20.64
C VAL A 67 36.77 -6.53 20.03
N PHE A 68 35.83 -5.78 20.62
CA PHE A 68 35.46 -4.45 20.18
C PHE A 68 36.10 -3.39 21.08
N PRO A 69 36.53 -2.24 20.52
CA PRO A 69 37.15 -1.16 21.31
C PRO A 69 36.13 -0.38 22.15
N LYS A 70 34.85 -0.38 21.74
CA LYS A 70 33.76 0.39 22.39
C LYS A 70 32.49 -0.46 22.52
N GLN A 71 31.64 -0.08 23.46
CA GLN A 71 30.28 -0.61 23.56
C GLN A 71 29.45 -0.21 22.33
N LEU A 72 28.55 -1.09 21.89
CA LEU A 72 27.72 -0.84 20.70
C LEU A 72 26.87 0.42 20.86
N GLU A 73 26.31 0.67 22.05
CA GLU A 73 25.52 1.86 22.34
C GLU A 73 26.28 3.15 22.02
N MET A 74 27.51 3.25 22.46
CA MET A 74 28.36 4.44 22.20
C MET A 74 28.61 4.63 20.71
N GLU A 75 28.92 3.55 19.98
CA GLU A 75 29.14 3.62 18.52
C GLU A 75 27.85 4.04 17.78
N VAL A 76 26.70 3.52 18.19
CA VAL A 76 25.40 3.88 17.60
C VAL A 76 25.09 5.36 17.84
N LEU A 77 25.27 5.85 19.06
CA LEU A 77 25.02 7.26 19.40
C LEU A 77 25.96 8.21 18.63
N GLU A 78 27.25 7.90 18.55
CA GLU A 78 28.22 8.69 17.76
C GLU A 78 27.82 8.78 16.27
N VAL A 79 27.40 7.66 15.69
CA VAL A 79 26.94 7.65 14.29
C VAL A 79 25.64 8.41 14.13
N LEU A 80 24.72 8.30 15.08
CA LEU A 80 23.45 9.03 15.05
C LEU A 80 23.66 10.53 15.13
N GLU A 81 24.49 11.03 16.06
CA GLU A 81 24.82 12.45 16.17
C GLU A 81 25.47 12.98 14.88
N HIS A 82 26.41 12.22 14.31
CA HIS A 82 27.04 12.59 13.04
C HIS A 82 26.02 12.60 11.89
N SER A 83 25.16 11.58 11.81
CA SER A 83 24.16 11.45 10.75
C SER A 83 23.08 12.54 10.87
N LEU A 84 22.71 12.94 12.09
CA LEU A 84 21.82 14.09 12.33
C LEU A 84 22.44 15.39 11.80
N ALA A 85 23.70 15.64 12.13
CA ALA A 85 24.42 16.85 11.68
C ALA A 85 24.59 16.92 10.15
N MET A 86 24.66 15.76 9.48
CA MET A 86 24.86 15.65 8.02
C MET A 86 23.58 15.41 7.23
N ASP A 87 22.41 15.45 7.86
CA ASP A 87 21.12 15.07 7.22
C ASP A 87 21.16 13.67 6.56
N ALA A 88 21.94 12.74 7.09
CA ALA A 88 22.14 11.41 6.55
C ALA A 88 21.03 10.44 6.98
N PHE A 89 19.80 10.66 6.48
CA PHE A 89 18.60 9.90 6.87
C PHE A 89 18.69 8.40 6.70
N SER A 90 19.33 7.93 5.62
CA SER A 90 19.46 6.50 5.36
C SER A 90 20.23 5.76 6.46
N ASP A 91 21.20 6.43 7.07
CA ASP A 91 21.98 5.87 8.17
C ASP A 91 21.15 5.82 9.46
N ILE A 92 20.40 6.88 9.75
CA ILE A 92 19.50 6.95 10.91
C ILE A 92 18.43 5.86 10.82
N LEU A 93 17.74 5.75 9.68
CA LEU A 93 16.71 4.74 9.47
C LEU A 93 17.26 3.33 9.57
N PHE A 94 18.46 3.08 9.03
CA PHE A 94 19.12 1.78 9.14
C PHE A 94 19.39 1.42 10.61
N LEU A 95 19.95 2.33 11.41
CA LEU A 95 20.20 2.09 12.84
C LEU A 95 18.93 1.82 13.62
N LEU A 96 17.85 2.54 13.31
CA LEU A 96 16.53 2.33 13.91
C LEU A 96 15.92 0.95 13.61
N GLN A 97 16.31 0.32 12.49
CA GLN A 97 15.85 -1.03 12.10
C GLN A 97 16.65 -2.16 12.76
N LEU A 98 17.85 -1.87 13.26
CA LEU A 98 18.67 -2.90 13.89
C LEU A 98 17.98 -3.49 15.13
N PRO A 99 18.19 -4.79 15.42
CA PRO A 99 17.66 -5.47 16.60
C PRO A 99 18.47 -5.10 17.86
N ILE A 100 18.42 -3.82 18.26
CA ILE A 100 19.10 -3.25 19.42
C ILE A 100 18.12 -2.52 20.33
N PRO A 101 18.45 -2.25 21.61
CA PRO A 101 17.56 -1.59 22.55
C PRO A 101 17.08 -0.23 22.05
N LYS A 102 15.76 -0.05 21.95
CA LYS A 102 15.16 1.19 21.45
C LYS A 102 15.30 2.37 22.42
N SER A 103 15.57 2.09 23.70
CA SER A 103 15.89 3.10 24.71
C SER A 103 17.11 3.96 24.35
N TRP A 104 18.06 3.44 23.57
CA TRP A 104 19.24 4.21 23.13
C TRP A 104 18.89 5.43 22.28
N PHE A 105 17.74 5.38 21.60
CA PHE A 105 17.27 6.49 20.77
C PHE A 105 16.45 7.53 21.53
N SER A 106 16.19 7.31 22.83
CA SER A 106 15.30 8.20 23.62
C SER A 106 15.85 9.62 23.75
N THR A 107 17.17 9.79 23.89
CA THR A 107 17.83 11.10 24.06
C THR A 107 17.79 11.97 22.80
N ILE A 108 17.67 11.36 21.62
CA ILE A 108 17.67 12.05 20.32
C ILE A 108 16.35 11.84 19.56
N SER A 109 15.34 11.30 20.24
CA SER A 109 14.04 11.00 19.60
C SER A 109 13.34 12.27 19.09
N THR A 110 13.50 13.39 19.81
CA THR A 110 12.93 14.69 19.42
C THR A 110 13.61 15.23 18.16
N GLU A 111 14.94 15.16 18.07
CA GLU A 111 15.72 15.57 16.92
C GLU A 111 15.36 14.73 15.69
N ILE A 112 15.30 13.41 15.86
CA ILE A 112 14.85 12.50 14.76
C ILE A 112 13.43 12.84 14.33
N GLN A 113 12.50 13.10 15.26
CA GLN A 113 11.13 13.49 14.93
C GLN A 113 11.08 14.82 14.18
N GLN A 114 11.91 15.79 14.56
CA GLN A 114 11.99 17.10 13.90
C GLN A 114 12.51 17.01 12.47
N MET A 115 13.29 15.99 12.13
CA MET A 115 13.77 15.77 10.75
C MET A 115 12.66 15.33 9.78
N PHE A 116 11.56 14.76 10.29
CA PHE A 116 10.40 14.37 9.51
C PHE A 116 9.32 15.45 9.56
N GLY A 117 8.40 15.39 8.61
CA GLY A 117 7.41 16.40 8.38
C GLY A 117 7.94 17.46 7.44
N LEU A 118 7.60 18.71 7.73
CA LEU A 118 7.89 19.80 6.86
C LEU A 118 9.16 20.53 7.26
N GLN A 119 10.05 20.69 6.30
CA GLN A 119 11.32 21.38 6.44
C GLN A 119 11.36 22.56 5.46
N VAL A 120 11.88 23.70 5.93
CA VAL A 120 12.30 24.78 5.05
C VAL A 120 13.81 24.74 4.97
N THR A 121 14.34 24.46 3.79
CA THR A 121 15.79 24.41 3.58
C THR A 121 16.41 25.80 3.60
N GLU A 122 17.74 25.88 3.72
CA GLU A 122 18.49 27.16 3.64
C GLU A 122 18.17 27.97 2.36
N ASN A 123 17.81 27.26 1.26
CA ASN A 123 17.40 27.87 0.01
C ASN A 123 15.89 28.21 -0.05
N GLN A 124 15.21 28.25 1.10
CA GLN A 124 13.77 28.52 1.23
C GLN A 124 12.86 27.52 0.49
N GLN A 125 13.34 26.31 0.20
CA GLN A 125 12.51 25.26 -0.37
C GLN A 125 11.66 24.58 0.71
N GLU A 126 10.37 24.39 0.40
CA GLU A 126 9.44 23.65 1.24
C GLU A 126 9.52 22.16 0.94
N VAL A 127 10.06 21.38 1.87
CA VAL A 127 10.26 19.94 1.74
C VAL A 127 9.42 19.18 2.76
N LEU A 128 8.55 18.29 2.29
CA LEU A 128 7.80 17.38 3.14
C LEU A 128 8.49 16.02 3.19
N ARG A 129 8.84 15.55 4.38
CA ARG A 129 9.43 14.22 4.60
C ARG A 129 8.47 13.31 5.34
N SER A 130 8.24 12.12 4.80
CA SER A 130 7.33 11.13 5.34
C SER A 130 7.95 9.74 5.37
N ILE A 131 7.43 8.86 6.23
CA ILE A 131 7.84 7.46 6.30
C ILE A 131 6.77 6.57 5.69
N VAL A 132 7.21 5.62 4.87
CA VAL A 132 6.42 4.48 4.40
C VAL A 132 6.93 3.22 5.09
N ARG A 133 6.04 2.49 5.78
CA ARG A 133 6.43 1.35 6.64
C ARG A 133 6.60 0.02 5.90
N ARG A 134 6.67 0.06 4.60
CA ARG A 134 6.95 -1.07 3.73
C ARG A 134 7.65 -0.61 2.46
N LYS A 135 8.33 -1.51 1.79
CA LYS A 135 8.81 -1.23 0.43
C LYS A 135 7.63 -0.96 -0.51
N LEU A 136 7.80 0.00 -1.39
CA LEU A 136 6.86 0.21 -2.49
C LEU A 136 6.92 -1.00 -3.43
N THR A 137 5.77 -1.45 -3.90
CA THR A 137 5.68 -2.55 -4.87
C THR A 137 6.06 -2.04 -6.26
N THR A 138 5.11 -1.76 -7.11
CA THR A 138 5.38 -1.21 -8.44
C THR A 138 4.61 0.09 -8.68
N LEU A 139 5.24 1.06 -9.33
CA LEU A 139 4.57 2.26 -9.85
C LEU A 139 4.20 2.11 -11.33
N ASP A 140 4.31 0.92 -11.93
CA ASP A 140 3.81 0.69 -13.28
C ASP A 140 2.27 0.70 -13.29
N PRO A 141 1.62 1.64 -14.00
CA PRO A 141 0.16 1.69 -14.10
C PRO A 141 -0.47 0.40 -14.62
N LEU A 142 0.28 -0.41 -15.40
CA LEU A 142 -0.21 -1.70 -15.88
C LEU A 142 -0.41 -2.74 -14.78
N GLN A 143 0.29 -2.60 -13.66
CA GLN A 143 0.36 -3.64 -12.63
C GLN A 143 -0.10 -3.16 -11.26
N THR A 144 -0.17 -1.84 -11.03
CA THR A 144 -0.49 -1.29 -9.72
C THR A 144 -1.90 -1.66 -9.26
N SER A 145 -1.99 -2.36 -8.13
CA SER A 145 -3.25 -2.74 -7.46
C SER A 145 -3.29 -2.31 -5.99
N VAL A 146 -2.29 -1.56 -5.53
CA VAL A 146 -2.16 -1.14 -4.13
C VAL A 146 -2.42 0.35 -4.01
N SER A 147 -3.25 0.75 -3.05
CA SER A 147 -3.76 2.12 -2.91
C SER A 147 -2.66 3.18 -2.70
N MET A 148 -1.57 2.86 -2.00
CA MET A 148 -0.45 3.79 -1.80
C MET A 148 0.27 4.08 -3.12
N GLU A 149 0.55 3.05 -3.91
CA GLU A 149 1.17 3.20 -5.22
C GLU A 149 0.24 3.92 -6.21
N ALA A 150 -1.05 3.59 -6.20
CA ALA A 150 -2.05 4.31 -7.00
C ALA A 150 -2.12 5.79 -6.63
N PHE A 151 -2.06 6.11 -5.33
CA PHE A 151 -1.94 7.50 -4.86
C PHE A 151 -0.67 8.18 -5.42
N LEU A 152 0.50 7.55 -5.32
CA LEU A 152 1.77 8.10 -5.83
C LEU A 152 1.70 8.34 -7.34
N ILE A 153 1.09 7.41 -8.09
CA ILE A 153 0.83 7.58 -9.52
C ILE A 153 0.06 8.86 -9.80
N THR A 154 -0.98 9.18 -9.01
CA THR A 154 -1.76 10.41 -9.19
C THR A 154 -0.99 11.70 -8.87
N GLN A 155 0.13 11.61 -8.16
CA GLN A 155 1.01 12.76 -7.92
C GLN A 155 2.03 12.96 -9.05
N ILE A 156 2.39 11.88 -9.76
CA ILE A 156 3.41 11.88 -10.82
C ILE A 156 2.78 12.03 -12.20
N SER A 157 1.53 11.63 -12.36
CA SER A 157 0.83 11.54 -13.63
C SER A 157 -0.61 12.03 -13.53
N ASP A 158 -1.19 12.31 -14.70
CA ASP A 158 -2.61 12.61 -14.85
C ASP A 158 -3.28 11.61 -15.77
N SER A 159 -4.55 11.36 -15.48
CA SER A 159 -5.49 10.61 -16.31
C SER A 159 -6.21 11.55 -17.30
N LEU A 160 -6.92 10.98 -18.28
CA LEU A 160 -7.59 11.77 -19.31
C LEU A 160 -8.67 12.69 -18.75
N VAL A 161 -9.44 12.19 -17.77
CA VAL A 161 -10.50 12.89 -17.03
C VAL A 161 -10.39 12.54 -15.56
N LYS A 162 -11.02 13.29 -14.66
CA LYS A 162 -11.03 13.02 -13.21
C LYS A 162 -12.46 12.81 -12.68
N TYR A 163 -12.60 12.05 -11.62
CA TYR A 163 -13.84 11.92 -10.86
C TYR A 163 -13.84 12.90 -9.68
N ASP A 164 -14.89 13.70 -9.57
CA ASP A 164 -15.11 14.59 -8.44
C ASP A 164 -16.02 13.87 -7.42
N GLU A 165 -15.43 13.42 -6.31
CA GLU A 165 -16.11 12.67 -5.26
C GLU A 165 -17.26 13.47 -4.63
N LYS A 166 -17.06 14.77 -4.40
CA LYS A 166 -18.06 15.64 -3.78
C LYS A 166 -19.28 15.84 -4.67
N LYS A 167 -19.05 15.97 -5.98
CA LYS A 167 -20.12 16.17 -6.97
C LYS A 167 -20.62 14.87 -7.56
N LYS A 168 -19.99 13.74 -7.25
CA LYS A 168 -20.24 12.41 -7.81
C LYS A 168 -20.34 12.42 -9.34
N LYS A 169 -19.40 13.11 -10.02
CA LYS A 169 -19.38 13.24 -11.49
C LYS A 169 -17.99 13.33 -12.06
N ILE A 170 -17.90 12.99 -13.35
CA ILE A 170 -16.68 13.18 -14.14
C ILE A 170 -16.48 14.67 -14.43
N ILE A 171 -15.23 15.13 -14.25
CA ILE A 171 -14.83 16.50 -14.51
C ILE A 171 -13.69 16.54 -15.55
N PRO A 172 -13.60 17.64 -16.34
CA PRO A 172 -12.51 17.86 -17.27
C PRO A 172 -11.14 17.85 -16.60
N HIS A 173 -10.16 17.20 -17.28
CA HIS A 173 -8.76 17.23 -16.87
C HIS A 173 -7.84 17.40 -18.09
N ILE A 174 -7.02 16.38 -18.52
CA ILE A 174 -6.28 16.45 -19.79
C ILE A 174 -7.26 16.65 -20.96
N ALA A 175 -8.36 15.88 -21.01
CA ALA A 175 -9.50 16.20 -21.84
C ALA A 175 -10.32 17.32 -21.20
N HIS A 176 -10.43 18.47 -21.88
CA HIS A 176 -11.23 19.57 -21.38
C HIS A 176 -12.72 19.43 -21.72
N HIS A 177 -13.05 18.57 -22.68
CA HIS A 177 -14.41 18.28 -23.14
C HIS A 177 -14.47 16.89 -23.80
N TRP A 178 -15.65 16.30 -23.82
CA TRP A 178 -15.91 15.04 -24.56
C TRP A 178 -17.35 15.02 -25.09
N LYS A 179 -17.55 14.19 -26.10
CA LYS A 179 -18.87 13.85 -26.65
C LYS A 179 -19.03 12.33 -26.63
N VAL A 180 -20.24 11.87 -26.42
CA VAL A 180 -20.59 10.44 -26.43
C VAL A 180 -21.85 10.22 -27.26
N SER A 181 -21.93 9.11 -27.99
CA SER A 181 -23.14 8.67 -28.69
C SER A 181 -24.24 8.24 -27.71
N ASN A 182 -25.49 8.29 -28.16
CA ASN A 182 -26.65 7.94 -27.30
C ASN A 182 -26.62 6.49 -26.79
N ASP A 183 -25.93 5.60 -27.50
CA ASP A 183 -25.76 4.20 -27.16
C ASP A 183 -24.46 3.88 -26.43
N PHE A 184 -23.65 4.92 -26.07
CA PHE A 184 -22.35 4.77 -25.40
C PHE A 184 -21.32 3.90 -26.12
N THR A 185 -21.41 3.79 -27.44
CA THR A 185 -20.44 3.04 -28.26
C THR A 185 -19.35 3.92 -28.88
N GLU A 186 -19.57 5.23 -28.99
CA GLU A 186 -18.61 6.17 -29.58
C GLU A 186 -18.31 7.34 -28.64
N TRP A 187 -17.03 7.58 -28.43
CA TRP A 187 -16.51 8.62 -27.53
C TRP A 187 -15.52 9.51 -28.27
N THR A 188 -15.68 10.82 -28.19
CA THR A 188 -14.73 11.79 -28.77
C THR A 188 -14.22 12.67 -27.65
N PHE A 189 -12.90 12.72 -27.46
CA PHE A 189 -12.22 13.52 -26.43
C PHE A 189 -11.47 14.68 -27.07
N TYR A 190 -11.59 15.86 -26.46
CA TYR A 190 -10.90 17.10 -26.89
C TYR A 190 -9.86 17.45 -25.82
N LEU A 191 -8.58 17.38 -26.21
CA LEU A 191 -7.44 17.54 -25.30
C LEU A 191 -7.09 19.00 -25.10
N ARG A 192 -6.61 19.34 -23.88
CA ARG A 192 -6.02 20.65 -23.62
C ARG A 192 -4.75 20.83 -24.45
N LYS A 193 -4.51 22.07 -24.87
CA LYS A 193 -3.23 22.50 -25.41
C LYS A 193 -2.29 22.82 -24.25
N ASN A 194 -0.97 22.75 -24.50
CA ASN A 194 0.08 23.06 -23.51
C ASN A 194 0.11 22.14 -22.27
N VAL A 195 -0.37 20.91 -22.37
CA VAL A 195 -0.04 19.88 -21.37
C VAL A 195 1.36 19.37 -21.68
N LEU A 196 2.32 19.61 -20.77
CA LEU A 196 3.70 19.19 -20.94
C LEU A 196 3.97 17.91 -20.15
N PHE A 197 4.75 17.02 -20.73
CA PHE A 197 5.44 15.97 -19.98
C PHE A 197 6.63 16.55 -19.21
N HIS A 198 7.12 15.88 -18.19
CA HIS A 198 8.24 16.31 -17.34
C HIS A 198 9.53 16.60 -18.10
N HIS A 199 9.72 16.02 -19.30
CA HIS A 199 10.86 16.29 -20.18
C HIS A 199 10.61 17.42 -21.19
N GLY A 200 9.48 18.14 -21.04
CA GLY A 200 9.19 19.36 -21.81
C GLY A 200 8.44 19.14 -23.14
N ARG A 201 8.24 17.89 -23.62
CA ARG A 201 7.44 17.63 -24.81
C ARG A 201 5.94 17.83 -24.53
N MET A 202 5.23 18.41 -25.48
CA MET A 202 3.77 18.58 -25.41
C MET A 202 3.06 17.25 -25.67
N LEU A 203 2.05 16.96 -24.85
CA LEU A 203 1.14 15.84 -25.00
C LEU A 203 0.24 16.05 -26.24
N ASP A 204 0.00 14.98 -26.98
CA ASP A 204 -0.97 14.92 -28.06
C ASP A 204 -1.81 13.64 -28.03
N SER A 205 -2.76 13.51 -28.97
CA SER A 205 -3.69 12.35 -29.03
C SER A 205 -3.01 11.00 -29.24
N GLU A 206 -1.82 10.98 -29.87
CA GLU A 206 -1.08 9.73 -30.07
C GLU A 206 -0.49 9.20 -28.75
N ASP A 207 -0.21 10.06 -27.76
CA ASP A 207 0.23 9.63 -26.44
C ASP A 207 -0.92 8.95 -25.67
N VAL A 208 -2.13 9.52 -25.77
CA VAL A 208 -3.33 8.90 -25.20
C VAL A 208 -3.59 7.53 -25.85
N LYS A 209 -3.52 7.46 -27.17
CA LYS A 209 -3.66 6.20 -27.92
C LYS A 209 -2.59 5.18 -27.53
N TYR A 210 -1.33 5.62 -27.38
CA TYR A 210 -0.23 4.77 -26.91
C TYR A 210 -0.53 4.18 -25.54
N THR A 211 -0.97 5.03 -24.59
CA THR A 211 -1.32 4.60 -23.22
C THR A 211 -2.44 3.58 -23.22
N LEU A 212 -3.55 3.86 -23.92
CA LEU A 212 -4.67 2.91 -24.00
C LEU A 212 -4.26 1.58 -24.63
N LYS A 213 -3.48 1.61 -25.71
CA LYS A 213 -2.95 0.38 -26.35
C LYS A 213 -2.04 -0.41 -25.43
N ARG A 214 -1.21 0.28 -24.62
CA ARG A 214 -0.36 -0.35 -23.61
C ARG A 214 -1.21 -1.04 -22.55
N SER A 215 -2.27 -0.38 -22.06
CA SER A 215 -3.20 -0.92 -21.06
C SER A 215 -4.11 -2.03 -21.57
N MET A 216 -4.27 -2.19 -22.89
CA MET A 216 -4.97 -3.32 -23.51
C MET A 216 -4.13 -4.61 -23.58
N GLN A 217 -2.91 -4.65 -23.03
CA GLN A 217 -2.12 -5.88 -22.97
C GLN A 217 -2.71 -6.85 -21.93
N ALA A 218 -2.67 -8.14 -22.23
CA ALA A 218 -3.31 -9.19 -21.44
C ALA A 218 -2.85 -9.29 -19.95
N LYS A 219 -1.70 -8.71 -19.61
CA LYS A 219 -1.17 -8.68 -18.23
C LYS A 219 -1.49 -7.38 -17.48
N SER A 220 -2.27 -6.48 -18.07
CA SER A 220 -2.66 -5.23 -17.41
C SER A 220 -3.80 -5.48 -16.43
N VAL A 221 -3.73 -4.84 -15.25
CA VAL A 221 -4.85 -4.78 -14.28
C VAL A 221 -6.11 -4.19 -14.92
N SER A 222 -5.94 -3.27 -15.87
CA SER A 222 -7.02 -2.55 -16.54
C SER A 222 -7.47 -3.19 -17.86
N PHE A 223 -6.99 -4.39 -18.19
CA PHE A 223 -7.37 -5.06 -19.43
C PHE A 223 -8.90 -5.19 -19.57
N TRP A 224 -9.58 -5.64 -18.52
CA TRP A 224 -11.03 -5.82 -18.48
C TRP A 224 -11.82 -4.50 -18.73
N GLN A 225 -11.25 -3.34 -18.40
CA GLN A 225 -11.83 -2.01 -18.62
C GLN A 225 -11.80 -1.60 -20.09
N LEU A 226 -10.82 -2.09 -20.84
CA LEU A 226 -10.53 -1.67 -22.20
C LEU A 226 -10.80 -2.75 -23.27
N GLU A 227 -11.17 -3.96 -22.87
CA GLU A 227 -11.43 -5.08 -23.81
C GLU A 227 -12.54 -4.80 -24.82
N ALA A 228 -13.49 -3.92 -24.44
CA ALA A 228 -14.57 -3.48 -25.31
C ALA A 228 -14.11 -2.50 -26.41
N ILE A 229 -12.89 -1.97 -26.36
CA ILE A 229 -12.40 -1.07 -27.40
C ILE A 229 -12.30 -1.81 -28.73
N LYS A 230 -12.91 -1.22 -29.77
CA LYS A 230 -12.84 -1.66 -31.16
C LYS A 230 -11.76 -0.92 -31.94
N SER A 231 -11.74 0.42 -31.85
CA SER A 231 -10.73 1.26 -32.48
C SER A 231 -10.43 2.53 -31.67
N ILE A 232 -9.22 3.06 -31.87
CA ILE A 232 -8.76 4.32 -31.31
C ILE A 232 -8.16 5.13 -32.48
N ASP A 233 -8.82 6.23 -32.83
CA ASP A 233 -8.48 7.04 -33.99
C ASP A 233 -8.07 8.46 -33.55
N CYS A 234 -6.84 8.87 -33.84
CA CYS A 234 -6.37 10.24 -33.64
C CYS A 234 -6.83 11.09 -34.83
N ILE A 235 -7.90 11.85 -34.64
CA ILE A 235 -8.46 12.73 -35.71
C ILE A 235 -7.51 13.87 -36.00
N ASN A 236 -6.89 14.43 -34.96
CA ASN A 236 -5.82 15.43 -35.03
C ASN A 236 -5.04 15.40 -33.71
N LYS A 237 -4.03 16.29 -33.55
CA LYS A 237 -3.16 16.34 -32.35
C LYS A 237 -3.93 16.47 -31.04
N PHE A 238 -5.14 17.02 -31.03
CA PHE A 238 -5.90 17.31 -29.82
C PHE A 238 -7.31 16.71 -29.83
N THR A 239 -7.58 15.77 -30.74
CA THR A 239 -8.88 15.09 -30.81
C THR A 239 -8.69 13.60 -31.01
N LEU A 240 -9.17 12.83 -30.04
CA LEU A 240 -9.15 11.38 -30.02
C LEU A 240 -10.58 10.85 -30.15
N HIS A 241 -10.81 9.86 -31.01
CA HIS A 241 -12.06 9.15 -31.15
C HIS A 241 -11.89 7.68 -30.80
N VAL A 242 -12.76 7.16 -29.92
CA VAL A 242 -12.73 5.76 -29.46
C VAL A 242 -14.07 5.12 -29.77
N ARG A 243 -14.05 3.96 -30.43
CA ARG A 243 -15.24 3.13 -30.68
C ARG A 243 -15.17 1.85 -29.86
N LEU A 244 -16.29 1.48 -29.27
CA LEU A 244 -16.46 0.26 -28.50
C LEU A 244 -17.20 -0.81 -29.30
N LYS A 245 -16.99 -2.08 -28.98
CA LYS A 245 -17.68 -3.25 -29.58
C LYS A 245 -19.10 -3.41 -29.05
N LYS A 246 -19.36 -2.93 -27.82
CA LYS A 246 -20.65 -3.00 -27.14
C LYS A 246 -20.86 -1.71 -26.32
N PRO A 247 -22.12 -1.33 -26.01
CA PRO A 247 -22.40 -0.20 -25.16
C PRO A 247 -21.72 -0.32 -23.80
N ASP A 248 -21.06 0.76 -23.34
CA ASP A 248 -20.45 0.83 -22.01
C ASP A 248 -20.53 2.26 -21.44
N SER A 249 -21.44 2.48 -20.51
CA SER A 249 -21.64 3.78 -19.86
C SER A 249 -20.52 4.07 -18.83
N PHE A 250 -19.78 3.06 -18.38
CA PHE A 250 -18.65 3.21 -17.46
C PHE A 250 -17.34 3.57 -18.15
N PHE A 251 -17.25 3.49 -19.48
CA PHE A 251 -15.99 3.68 -20.20
C PHE A 251 -15.24 4.96 -19.80
N ILE A 252 -15.94 6.10 -19.66
CA ILE A 252 -15.31 7.35 -19.23
C ILE A 252 -14.80 7.29 -17.78
N ARG A 253 -15.43 6.49 -16.91
CA ARG A 253 -15.03 6.32 -15.51
C ARG A 253 -13.73 5.51 -15.41
N TYR A 254 -13.51 4.54 -16.30
CA TYR A 254 -12.23 3.82 -16.40
C TYR A 254 -11.08 4.77 -16.63
N LEU A 255 -11.29 5.80 -17.47
CA LEU A 255 -10.28 6.79 -17.82
C LEU A 255 -9.95 7.81 -16.70
N CYS A 256 -10.55 7.64 -15.51
CA CYS A 256 -10.24 8.44 -14.31
C CYS A 256 -9.22 7.78 -13.40
N THR A 257 -8.95 6.48 -13.57
CA THR A 257 -8.15 5.69 -12.64
C THR A 257 -6.65 5.99 -12.76
N ALA A 258 -5.89 5.73 -11.70
CA ALA A 258 -4.43 5.85 -11.71
C ALA A 258 -3.77 4.92 -12.76
N ASN A 259 -4.39 3.79 -13.03
CA ASN A 259 -3.93 2.83 -14.03
C ASN A 259 -4.04 3.34 -15.47
N MET A 260 -4.81 4.42 -15.69
CA MET A 260 -4.93 5.14 -16.97
C MET A 260 -4.06 6.40 -17.02
N ALA A 261 -3.01 6.47 -16.21
CA ALA A 261 -1.99 7.51 -16.22
C ALA A 261 -1.39 7.65 -17.63
N ILE A 262 -1.42 8.87 -18.19
CA ILE A 262 -0.97 9.11 -19.57
C ILE A 262 0.55 9.13 -19.64
N LEU A 263 1.10 8.31 -20.54
CA LEU A 263 2.53 8.10 -20.75
C LEU A 263 3.01 8.70 -22.09
N PRO A 264 4.23 9.23 -22.16
CA PRO A 264 4.81 9.68 -23.42
C PRO A 264 5.19 8.48 -24.30
N ARG A 265 4.83 8.52 -25.58
CA ARG A 265 5.14 7.44 -26.55
C ARG A 265 6.60 7.41 -27.00
N ASP A 266 7.33 8.49 -26.81
CA ASP A 266 8.72 8.67 -27.23
C ASP A 266 9.75 8.25 -26.19
N VAL A 267 9.29 7.82 -24.99
CA VAL A 267 10.15 7.34 -23.91
C VAL A 267 9.73 5.92 -23.51
N ILE A 268 10.72 5.04 -23.41
CA ILE A 268 10.47 3.70 -22.85
C ILE A 268 10.13 3.88 -21.36
N PHE A 269 9.03 3.26 -20.92
CA PHE A 269 8.61 3.34 -19.52
C PHE A 269 9.64 2.69 -18.60
N ASP A 270 10.09 3.46 -17.60
CA ASP A 270 10.94 3.02 -16.50
C ASP A 270 10.34 3.55 -15.20
N GLU A 271 9.89 2.68 -14.32
CA GLU A 271 9.23 3.08 -13.08
C GLU A 271 10.17 3.79 -12.09
N TYR A 272 11.50 3.69 -12.26
CA TYR A 272 12.49 4.40 -11.44
C TYR A 272 12.80 5.81 -11.97
N LYS A 273 12.51 6.07 -13.24
CA LYS A 273 12.75 7.35 -13.94
C LYS A 273 11.52 7.79 -14.71
N TRP A 274 10.35 7.60 -14.11
CA TRP A 274 9.09 7.82 -14.78
C TRP A 274 8.90 9.27 -15.22
N ILE A 275 8.61 9.45 -16.51
CA ILE A 275 8.23 10.71 -17.13
C ILE A 275 6.73 10.68 -17.41
N SER A 276 6.00 11.68 -16.92
CA SER A 276 4.58 11.87 -17.18
C SER A 276 4.20 13.35 -17.10
N THR A 277 2.92 13.67 -16.82
CA THR A 277 2.36 15.03 -16.90
C THR A 277 2.02 15.64 -15.54
N GLY A 278 2.16 14.89 -14.45
CA GLY A 278 1.62 15.25 -13.15
C GLY A 278 2.31 16.44 -12.46
N PRO A 279 1.76 16.88 -11.31
CA PRO A 279 2.28 18.04 -10.57
C PRO A 279 3.69 17.83 -10.01
N PHE A 280 4.10 16.58 -9.81
CA PHE A 280 5.45 16.23 -9.35
C PHE A 280 6.14 15.30 -10.35
N ARG A 281 7.46 15.43 -10.45
CA ARG A 281 8.33 14.49 -11.18
C ARG A 281 9.18 13.67 -10.23
N ILE A 282 9.54 12.43 -10.61
CA ILE A 282 10.50 11.63 -9.85
C ILE A 282 11.89 12.23 -10.04
N ARG A 283 12.49 12.67 -8.93
CA ARG A 283 13.90 13.07 -8.86
C ARG A 283 14.81 11.88 -8.57
N GLU A 284 14.35 11.01 -7.66
CA GLU A 284 15.07 9.81 -7.24
C GLU A 284 14.08 8.75 -6.78
N ARG A 285 14.34 7.50 -7.14
CA ARG A 285 13.67 6.33 -6.59
C ARG A 285 14.67 5.19 -6.44
N ASN A 286 14.72 4.61 -5.24
CA ASN A 286 15.48 3.40 -4.92
C ASN A 286 14.76 2.63 -3.81
N ASP A 287 15.37 1.57 -3.25
CA ASP A 287 14.78 0.75 -2.19
C ASP A 287 14.59 1.48 -0.86
N GLU A 288 15.33 2.56 -0.63
CA GLU A 288 15.32 3.32 0.63
C GLU A 288 14.36 4.51 0.57
N ARG A 289 14.19 5.14 -0.62
CA ARG A 289 13.37 6.34 -0.74
C ARG A 289 12.81 6.61 -2.13
N LEU A 290 11.72 7.37 -2.16
CA LEU A 290 11.17 8.04 -3.32
C LEU A 290 11.20 9.55 -3.08
N VAL A 291 11.83 10.30 -3.98
CA VAL A 291 11.88 11.76 -3.94
C VAL A 291 11.10 12.33 -5.13
N LEU A 292 10.08 13.09 -4.82
CA LEU A 292 9.27 13.82 -5.78
C LEU A 292 9.64 15.31 -5.73
N GLU A 293 9.77 15.95 -6.88
CA GLU A 293 10.05 17.37 -7.05
C GLU A 293 8.92 18.04 -7.82
N ALA A 294 8.49 19.24 -7.39
CA ALA A 294 7.43 19.99 -8.05
C ALA A 294 7.80 20.26 -9.52
N PHE A 295 6.82 20.12 -10.39
CA PHE A 295 6.98 20.38 -11.82
C PHE A 295 6.47 21.78 -12.17
N ASP A 296 7.40 22.71 -12.44
CA ASP A 296 7.07 24.11 -12.76
C ASP A 296 6.23 24.26 -14.04
N GLY A 297 6.35 23.30 -14.97
CA GLY A 297 5.57 23.27 -16.22
C GLY A 297 4.20 22.60 -16.11
N TYR A 298 3.71 22.35 -14.89
CA TYR A 298 2.41 21.72 -14.71
C TYR A 298 1.28 22.57 -15.29
N PHE A 299 0.39 21.96 -16.06
CA PHE A 299 -0.66 22.68 -16.82
C PHE A 299 -1.81 23.25 -15.96
N LEU A 300 -1.86 22.90 -14.67
CA LEU A 300 -2.71 23.52 -13.66
C LEU A 300 -1.84 24.30 -12.66
N ALA A 301 -2.33 24.52 -11.44
CA ALA A 301 -1.55 25.19 -10.41
C ALA A 301 -0.32 24.36 -10.00
N ARG A 302 0.86 24.96 -10.04
CA ARG A 302 2.09 24.37 -9.50
C ARG A 302 1.88 24.01 -8.02
N PRO A 303 2.38 22.86 -7.54
CA PRO A 303 2.44 22.56 -6.10
C PRO A 303 3.17 23.67 -5.32
N ILE A 304 2.71 23.98 -4.12
CA ILE A 304 3.41 24.89 -3.21
C ILE A 304 4.64 24.20 -2.64
N LEU A 305 4.51 22.94 -2.21
CA LEU A 305 5.66 22.12 -1.82
C LEU A 305 6.65 22.00 -3.00
N ASP A 306 7.92 22.28 -2.75
CA ASP A 306 8.97 22.09 -3.75
C ASP A 306 9.39 20.63 -3.89
N ARG A 307 9.36 19.89 -2.77
CA ARG A 307 9.81 18.50 -2.72
C ARG A 307 9.04 17.68 -1.70
N VAL A 308 8.81 16.41 -2.02
CA VAL A 308 8.26 15.41 -1.11
C VAL A 308 9.17 14.18 -1.10
N GLU A 309 9.56 13.74 0.09
CA GLU A 309 10.42 12.57 0.28
C GLU A 309 9.68 11.50 1.07
N PHE A 310 9.56 10.31 0.48
CA PHE A 310 9.03 9.12 1.14
C PHE A 310 10.18 8.19 1.47
N TRP A 311 10.44 8.00 2.75
CA TRP A 311 11.51 7.14 3.26
C TRP A 311 10.94 5.80 3.68
N THR A 312 11.56 4.71 3.25
CA THR A 312 11.14 3.36 3.61
C THR A 312 11.74 2.96 4.95
N ALA A 313 10.87 2.62 5.91
CA ALA A 313 11.27 2.03 7.18
C ALA A 313 10.47 0.75 7.40
N GLU A 314 11.11 -0.41 7.43
CA GLU A 314 10.43 -1.68 7.65
C GLU A 314 9.84 -1.77 9.07
N THR A 315 8.84 -2.64 9.23
CA THR A 315 8.09 -2.85 10.48
C THR A 315 9.03 -3.17 11.65
N GLY A 316 8.88 -2.42 12.75
CA GLY A 316 9.68 -2.55 13.99
C GLY A 316 10.32 -1.26 14.48
N THR A 317 10.35 -0.21 13.65
CA THR A 317 10.82 1.11 14.07
C THR A 317 9.83 1.77 15.03
N THR A 318 10.30 2.05 16.24
CA THR A 318 9.55 2.74 17.32
C THR A 318 9.47 4.26 17.11
N LEU A 319 9.46 4.73 15.88
CA LEU A 319 9.20 6.14 15.61
C LEU A 319 7.70 6.41 15.79
N LYS A 320 7.34 6.78 17.01
CA LYS A 320 6.03 7.38 17.33
C LYS A 320 6.08 8.87 16.97
N ASN A 321 4.93 9.45 16.60
CA ASN A 321 4.78 10.90 16.38
C ASN A 321 5.55 11.51 15.20
N ILE A 322 5.64 10.83 14.07
CA ILE A 322 6.13 11.47 12.85
C ILE A 322 5.06 12.42 12.30
N PRO A 323 5.43 13.68 11.96
CA PRO A 323 4.48 14.75 11.59
C PRO A 323 3.52 14.45 10.46
N MET A 324 3.80 13.48 9.60
CA MET A 324 2.91 13.02 8.55
C MET A 324 3.12 11.54 8.31
N GLN A 325 2.18 10.72 8.79
CA GLN A 325 2.19 9.28 8.56
C GLN A 325 1.06 8.93 7.61
N PHE A 326 1.38 8.15 6.58
CA PHE A 326 0.39 7.62 5.63
C PHE A 326 -0.20 6.28 6.07
N THR A 327 0.18 5.78 7.26
CA THR A 327 -0.31 4.52 7.83
C THR A 327 -0.71 4.73 9.28
N SER A 328 -1.77 4.05 9.74
CA SER A 328 -2.22 4.07 11.12
C SER A 328 -1.17 3.54 12.08
N VAL A 329 -0.92 4.23 13.17
CA VAL A 329 0.02 3.84 14.23
C VAL A 329 -0.53 4.26 15.58
N ASP A 330 -0.21 3.47 16.64
CA ASP A 330 -0.45 3.84 18.03
C ASP A 330 0.20 5.20 18.35
N TYR A 331 -0.61 6.10 18.85
CA TYR A 331 -0.32 7.53 18.98
C TYR A 331 -0.18 7.91 20.47
N GLU A 332 0.79 8.77 20.79
CA GLU A 332 0.84 9.48 22.07
C GLU A 332 0.29 10.89 21.86
N GLU A 333 -0.63 11.33 22.72
CA GLU A 333 -1.26 12.66 22.61
C GLU A 333 -0.19 13.78 22.64
N ASN A 334 -0.15 14.55 21.56
CA ASN A 334 0.68 15.74 21.45
C ASN A 334 -0.17 16.89 20.91
N PRO A 335 -0.32 18.00 21.64
CA PRO A 335 -1.20 19.12 21.26
C PRO A 335 -0.80 19.82 19.95
N ALA A 336 0.41 19.61 19.45
CA ALA A 336 0.83 20.12 18.13
C ALA A 336 0.22 19.34 16.96
N TYR A 337 -0.41 18.19 17.21
CA TYR A 337 -0.99 17.33 16.19
C TYR A 337 -2.51 17.31 16.27
N VAL A 338 -3.14 17.29 15.12
CA VAL A 338 -4.58 17.10 14.98
C VAL A 338 -4.82 15.69 14.48
N GLU A 339 -5.46 14.88 15.31
CA GLU A 339 -5.92 13.56 14.88
C GLU A 339 -7.17 13.72 14.01
N ARG A 340 -7.14 13.11 12.83
CA ARG A 340 -8.31 12.95 11.96
C ARG A 340 -8.65 11.48 11.87
N ARG A 341 -9.84 11.14 12.35
CA ARG A 341 -10.41 9.81 12.21
C ARG A 341 -11.41 9.82 11.07
N LYS A 342 -11.26 8.88 10.15
CA LYS A 342 -12.23 8.63 9.09
C LYS A 342 -12.70 7.19 9.20
N LEU A 343 -14.00 7.03 9.40
CA LEU A 343 -14.65 5.74 9.48
C LEU A 343 -14.93 5.22 8.06
N GLY A 344 -14.81 3.89 7.87
CA GLY A 344 -15.33 3.23 6.68
C GLY A 344 -14.55 3.43 5.39
N VAL A 345 -13.23 3.62 5.47
CA VAL A 345 -12.38 3.66 4.27
C VAL A 345 -12.00 2.23 3.88
N GLY A 346 -12.94 1.53 3.23
CA GLY A 346 -12.73 0.17 2.75
C GLY A 346 -13.44 -0.91 3.57
N VAL A 347 -13.09 -2.16 3.29
CA VAL A 347 -13.67 -3.33 3.95
C VAL A 347 -12.61 -4.42 4.12
N ASN A 348 -12.53 -5.01 5.29
CA ASN A 348 -11.80 -6.25 5.52
C ASN A 348 -12.72 -7.45 5.31
N PHE A 349 -12.22 -8.47 4.65
CA PHE A 349 -13.00 -9.62 4.25
C PHE A 349 -12.17 -10.90 4.20
N LEU A 350 -12.86 -12.05 4.26
CA LEU A 350 -12.32 -13.35 3.90
C LEU A 350 -12.82 -13.74 2.51
N CYS A 351 -11.94 -14.33 1.72
CA CYS A 351 -12.26 -14.90 0.41
C CYS A 351 -11.87 -16.37 0.39
N PHE A 352 -12.81 -17.27 0.07
CA PHE A 352 -12.57 -18.70 -0.01
C PHE A 352 -11.99 -19.09 -1.37
N ASN A 353 -10.99 -19.98 -1.32
CA ASN A 353 -10.37 -20.54 -2.50
C ASN A 353 -11.20 -21.69 -3.07
N THR A 354 -11.89 -21.42 -4.15
CA THR A 354 -12.76 -22.41 -4.82
C THR A 354 -12.04 -23.18 -5.93
N HIS A 355 -10.75 -22.91 -6.20
CA HIS A 355 -9.90 -23.71 -7.08
C HIS A 355 -9.34 -24.95 -6.38
N ARG A 356 -8.93 -24.77 -5.12
CA ARG A 356 -8.24 -25.79 -4.36
C ARG A 356 -9.23 -26.81 -3.85
N LYS A 357 -8.94 -28.11 -4.08
CA LYS A 357 -9.75 -29.21 -3.54
C LYS A 357 -9.58 -29.30 -2.02
N GLY A 358 -10.67 -29.59 -1.31
CA GLY A 358 -10.68 -29.76 0.13
C GLY A 358 -11.96 -29.30 0.78
N ILE A 359 -11.99 -29.31 2.10
CA ILE A 359 -13.16 -29.00 2.92
C ILE A 359 -13.75 -27.59 2.66
N PRO A 360 -12.97 -26.53 2.32
CA PRO A 360 -13.52 -25.21 2.01
C PRO A 360 -14.44 -25.16 0.77
N GLN A 361 -14.44 -26.21 -0.07
CA GLN A 361 -15.42 -26.36 -1.14
C GLN A 361 -16.84 -26.63 -0.63
N HIS A 362 -16.95 -27.19 0.57
CA HIS A 362 -18.26 -27.54 1.13
C HIS A 362 -18.97 -26.28 1.68
N PRO A 363 -20.19 -25.96 1.23
CA PRO A 363 -20.91 -24.76 1.70
C PRO A 363 -21.08 -24.69 3.22
N ALA A 364 -21.43 -25.84 3.85
CA ALA A 364 -21.60 -25.90 5.31
C ALA A 364 -20.31 -25.59 6.08
N PHE A 365 -19.13 -25.95 5.54
CA PHE A 365 -17.86 -25.53 6.15
C PHE A 365 -17.67 -24.01 6.09
N ARG A 366 -17.94 -23.39 4.93
CA ARG A 366 -17.86 -21.92 4.79
C ARG A 366 -18.86 -21.20 5.70
N GLU A 367 -20.07 -21.76 5.85
CA GLU A 367 -21.08 -21.26 6.80
C GLU A 367 -20.62 -21.41 8.26
N ALA A 368 -19.94 -22.52 8.60
CA ALA A 368 -19.38 -22.70 9.94
C ALA A 368 -18.33 -21.60 10.24
N ILE A 369 -17.41 -21.31 9.31
CA ILE A 369 -16.44 -20.21 9.45
C ILE A 369 -17.15 -18.85 9.54
N TYR A 370 -18.23 -18.63 8.78
CA TYR A 370 -19.01 -17.40 8.89
C TYR A 370 -19.59 -17.23 10.30
N HIS A 371 -20.17 -18.27 10.90
CA HIS A 371 -20.74 -18.21 12.24
C HIS A 371 -19.68 -18.15 13.35
N LEU A 372 -18.49 -18.68 13.09
CA LEU A 372 -17.35 -18.61 14.02
C LEU A 372 -16.90 -17.17 14.30
N ILE A 373 -16.87 -16.32 13.26
CA ILE A 373 -16.26 -14.98 13.33
C ILE A 373 -17.33 -13.95 13.68
N ASP A 374 -17.39 -13.56 14.95
CA ASP A 374 -18.30 -12.53 15.46
C ASP A 374 -17.53 -11.22 15.70
N CYS A 375 -17.42 -10.40 14.64
CA CYS A 375 -16.70 -9.13 14.68
C CYS A 375 -17.33 -8.12 15.65
N GLN A 376 -18.61 -8.24 15.99
CA GLN A 376 -19.25 -7.37 16.98
C GLN A 376 -18.72 -7.67 18.39
N LYS A 377 -18.52 -8.93 18.73
CA LYS A 377 -17.87 -9.31 19.99
C LYS A 377 -16.38 -8.96 19.98
N ALA A 378 -15.69 -9.18 18.87
CA ALA A 378 -14.28 -8.85 18.71
C ALA A 378 -14.00 -7.36 18.95
N SER A 379 -14.82 -6.46 18.42
CA SER A 379 -14.67 -5.00 18.58
C SER A 379 -14.79 -4.54 20.04
N VAL A 380 -15.56 -5.26 20.86
CA VAL A 380 -15.76 -4.92 22.28
C VAL A 380 -14.68 -5.54 23.17
N GLN A 381 -14.21 -6.74 22.83
CA GLN A 381 -13.42 -7.59 23.75
C GLN A 381 -11.93 -7.66 23.40
N HIS A 382 -11.56 -7.49 22.12
CA HIS A 382 -10.21 -7.84 21.66
C HIS A 382 -9.48 -6.74 20.89
N PHE A 383 -10.20 -5.81 20.24
CA PHE A 383 -9.59 -4.83 19.35
C PHE A 383 -10.07 -3.42 19.62
N GLU A 384 -9.20 -2.56 20.11
CA GLU A 384 -9.42 -1.11 20.12
C GLU A 384 -9.42 -0.57 18.68
N ASN A 385 -10.34 0.32 18.34
CA ASN A 385 -10.46 0.96 17.02
C ASN A 385 -10.68 -0.03 15.85
N TYR A 386 -11.45 -1.10 16.10
CA TYR A 386 -11.73 -2.13 15.09
C TYR A 386 -12.54 -1.59 13.89
N GLY A 387 -13.24 -0.46 14.08
CA GLY A 387 -14.16 0.09 13.09
C GLY A 387 -15.60 -0.46 13.23
N THR A 388 -16.37 -0.39 12.16
CA THR A 388 -17.76 -0.89 12.16
C THR A 388 -17.86 -2.27 11.52
N VAL A 389 -18.72 -3.13 12.07
CA VAL A 389 -18.95 -4.47 11.52
C VAL A 389 -19.52 -4.40 10.11
N ALA A 390 -18.95 -5.16 9.20
CA ALA A 390 -19.35 -5.20 7.80
C ALA A 390 -20.21 -6.43 7.49
N SER A 391 -21.22 -6.23 6.66
CA SER A 391 -22.01 -7.29 6.01
C SER A 391 -22.20 -7.00 4.51
N ASN A 392 -21.64 -5.91 4.03
CA ASN A 392 -21.69 -5.43 2.66
C ASN A 392 -20.35 -4.77 2.30
N TYR A 393 -20.07 -4.63 1.00
CA TYR A 393 -18.92 -3.86 0.51
C TYR A 393 -18.96 -2.40 0.96
N TYR A 394 -20.16 -1.82 1.03
CA TYR A 394 -20.37 -0.41 1.44
C TYR A 394 -20.75 -0.29 2.91
N PRO A 395 -20.12 0.65 3.65
CA PRO A 395 -20.43 0.88 5.06
C PRO A 395 -21.90 1.24 5.32
N GLU A 396 -22.49 2.09 4.48
CA GLU A 396 -23.87 2.58 4.62
C GLU A 396 -24.93 1.49 4.34
N LYS A 397 -24.53 0.39 3.69
CA LYS A 397 -25.40 -0.78 3.45
C LYS A 397 -25.15 -1.90 4.46
N SER A 398 -24.12 -1.78 5.28
CA SER A 398 -23.77 -2.80 6.26
C SER A 398 -24.68 -2.75 7.48
N THR A 399 -25.15 -3.93 7.88
CA THR A 399 -25.88 -4.15 9.13
C THR A 399 -25.22 -5.28 9.90
N PRO A 400 -25.14 -5.21 11.25
CA PRO A 400 -24.52 -6.27 12.03
C PRO A 400 -25.16 -7.63 11.74
N PRO A 401 -24.41 -8.61 11.23
CA PRO A 401 -24.95 -9.92 10.88
C PRO A 401 -25.25 -10.74 12.14
N LYS A 402 -26.33 -11.52 12.11
CA LYS A 402 -26.64 -12.46 13.19
C LYS A 402 -25.71 -13.67 13.08
N LYS A 403 -24.97 -13.93 14.14
CA LYS A 403 -24.09 -15.12 14.28
C LYS A 403 -24.76 -16.18 15.14
N HIS A 404 -24.58 -17.43 14.77
CA HIS A 404 -25.18 -18.61 15.39
C HIS A 404 -24.10 -19.65 15.72
N PRO A 405 -23.24 -19.40 16.74
CA PRO A 405 -22.14 -20.32 17.08
C PRO A 405 -22.63 -21.72 17.47
N GLU A 406 -23.88 -21.84 17.96
CA GLU A 406 -24.52 -23.11 18.26
C GLU A 406 -24.70 -24.05 17.05
N LYS A 407 -24.68 -23.51 15.83
CA LYS A 407 -24.79 -24.28 14.58
C LYS A 407 -23.45 -24.88 14.11
N ILE A 408 -22.32 -24.37 14.57
CA ILE A 408 -20.99 -24.68 14.03
C ILE A 408 -20.73 -26.18 14.01
N ASN A 409 -20.95 -26.86 15.13
CA ASN A 409 -20.72 -28.31 15.24
C ASN A 409 -21.61 -29.13 14.29
N ALA A 410 -22.85 -28.71 14.08
CA ALA A 410 -23.77 -29.38 13.15
C ALA A 410 -23.29 -29.17 11.69
N LEU A 411 -22.87 -27.96 11.35
CA LEU A 411 -22.34 -27.59 10.03
C LEU A 411 -21.01 -28.32 9.70
N LEU A 412 -20.12 -28.44 10.67
CA LEU A 412 -18.88 -29.22 10.54
C LEU A 412 -19.17 -30.72 10.29
N LYS A 413 -20.16 -31.24 10.98
CA LYS A 413 -20.62 -32.62 10.75
C LYS A 413 -21.26 -32.80 9.39
N GLU A 414 -22.09 -31.86 8.94
CA GLU A 414 -22.67 -31.83 7.60
C GLU A 414 -21.61 -31.77 6.52
N ALA A 415 -20.56 -30.95 6.72
CA ALA A 415 -19.40 -30.86 5.85
C ALA A 415 -18.52 -32.12 5.87
N ASN A 416 -18.78 -33.07 6.78
CA ASN A 416 -17.93 -34.24 7.03
C ASN A 416 -16.48 -33.87 7.36
N TYR A 417 -16.27 -32.79 8.12
CA TYR A 417 -14.95 -32.35 8.58
C TYR A 417 -14.38 -33.32 9.62
N GLN A 418 -13.15 -33.82 9.40
CA GLN A 418 -12.49 -34.82 10.24
C GLN A 418 -11.24 -34.29 10.96
N GLY A 419 -11.05 -32.95 11.01
CA GLY A 419 -9.87 -32.33 11.61
C GLY A 419 -8.70 -32.15 10.64
N GLU A 420 -8.94 -32.29 9.34
CA GLU A 420 -7.94 -31.99 8.33
C GLU A 420 -7.44 -30.55 8.43
N LYS A 421 -6.16 -30.37 8.10
CA LYS A 421 -5.52 -29.07 8.15
C LYS A 421 -6.10 -28.13 7.08
N VAL A 422 -6.45 -26.91 7.49
CA VAL A 422 -6.96 -25.83 6.64
C VAL A 422 -5.99 -24.65 6.69
N ILE A 423 -5.52 -24.19 5.55
CA ILE A 423 -4.52 -23.12 5.44
C ILE A 423 -5.22 -21.76 5.33
N PHE A 424 -5.07 -20.95 6.35
CA PHE A 424 -5.60 -19.59 6.44
C PHE A 424 -4.53 -18.54 6.07
N GLY A 425 -4.66 -17.92 4.90
CA GLY A 425 -3.77 -16.86 4.41
C GLY A 425 -4.05 -15.52 5.09
N THR A 426 -3.00 -14.81 5.46
CA THR A 426 -3.06 -13.43 6.01
C THR A 426 -1.85 -12.64 5.59
N THR A 427 -1.94 -11.29 5.62
CA THR A 427 -0.82 -10.42 5.30
C THR A 427 0.04 -10.11 6.53
N GLN A 428 1.24 -9.55 6.31
CA GLN A 428 2.18 -9.13 7.37
C GLN A 428 1.72 -7.88 8.14
N HIS A 429 0.56 -7.29 7.81
CA HIS A 429 0.08 -6.10 8.52
C HIS A 429 -0.19 -6.42 9.99
N PRO A 430 0.27 -5.59 10.96
CA PRO A 430 0.14 -5.91 12.40
C PRO A 430 -1.29 -6.21 12.84
N THR A 431 -2.29 -5.47 12.35
CA THR A 431 -3.71 -5.73 12.65
C THR A 431 -4.16 -7.06 12.08
N ALA A 432 -3.79 -7.39 10.84
CA ALA A 432 -4.13 -8.66 10.19
C ALA A 432 -3.50 -9.88 10.92
N LEU A 433 -2.28 -9.72 11.43
CA LEU A 433 -1.63 -10.76 12.24
C LEU A 433 -2.37 -11.04 13.54
N LYS A 434 -2.78 -9.99 14.29
CA LYS A 434 -3.56 -10.11 15.52
C LYS A 434 -4.93 -10.72 15.24
N GLU A 435 -5.63 -10.24 14.22
CA GLU A 435 -6.96 -10.71 13.85
C GLU A 435 -6.95 -12.16 13.38
N SER A 436 -5.97 -12.54 12.55
CA SER A 436 -5.83 -13.94 12.11
C SER A 436 -5.47 -14.90 13.25
N GLN A 437 -4.71 -14.43 14.24
CA GLN A 437 -4.42 -15.21 15.44
C GLN A 437 -5.69 -15.45 16.26
N TRP A 438 -6.47 -14.42 16.50
CA TRP A 438 -7.74 -14.52 17.19
C TRP A 438 -8.71 -15.49 16.48
N ILE A 439 -8.82 -15.41 15.14
CA ILE A 439 -9.64 -16.35 14.35
C ILE A 439 -9.13 -17.79 14.49
N GLN A 440 -7.82 -18.00 14.50
CA GLN A 440 -7.23 -19.33 14.71
C GLN A 440 -7.55 -19.89 16.10
N GLU A 441 -7.47 -19.07 17.14
CA GLU A 441 -7.82 -19.46 18.52
C GLU A 441 -9.30 -19.85 18.63
N LEU A 442 -10.21 -19.02 18.08
CA LEU A 442 -11.64 -19.36 18.01
C LEU A 442 -11.91 -20.69 17.27
N ALA A 443 -11.20 -20.93 16.18
CA ALA A 443 -11.35 -22.15 15.39
C ALA A 443 -10.96 -23.40 16.19
N ALA A 444 -9.92 -23.30 17.01
CA ALA A 444 -9.44 -24.39 17.85
C ALA A 444 -10.50 -24.79 18.90
N ASP A 445 -11.29 -23.86 19.44
CA ASP A 445 -12.38 -24.13 20.40
C ASP A 445 -13.47 -25.04 19.80
N PHE A 446 -13.63 -25.05 18.49
CA PHE A 446 -14.55 -25.93 17.76
C PHE A 446 -13.86 -27.12 17.08
N GLY A 447 -12.58 -27.37 17.38
CA GLY A 447 -11.81 -28.47 16.79
C GLY A 447 -11.44 -28.25 15.31
N ILE A 448 -11.47 -27.00 14.81
CA ILE A 448 -11.06 -26.68 13.45
C ILE A 448 -9.54 -26.43 13.43
N ASN A 449 -8.81 -27.25 12.67
CA ASN A 449 -7.35 -27.19 12.58
C ASN A 449 -6.91 -26.12 11.54
N LEU A 450 -6.90 -24.85 11.96
CA LEU A 450 -6.40 -23.75 11.12
C LEU A 450 -4.89 -23.56 11.29
N GLU A 451 -4.16 -23.57 10.19
CA GLU A 451 -2.76 -23.18 10.13
C GLU A 451 -2.64 -21.83 9.40
N ARG A 452 -2.09 -20.83 10.09
CA ARG A 452 -1.89 -19.50 9.49
C ARG A 452 -0.70 -19.50 8.54
N LYS A 453 -0.89 -18.96 7.32
CA LYS A 453 0.16 -18.65 6.37
C LYS A 453 0.28 -17.14 6.20
N ILE A 454 1.41 -16.60 6.67
CA ILE A 454 1.71 -15.18 6.56
C ILE A 454 2.33 -14.92 5.19
N ILE A 455 1.73 -14.03 4.42
CA ILE A 455 2.08 -13.73 3.03
C ILE A 455 2.43 -12.24 2.94
N THR A 456 3.48 -11.90 2.19
CA THR A 456 3.83 -10.50 1.92
C THR A 456 2.79 -9.84 1.02
N HIS A 457 2.70 -8.50 1.04
CA HIS A 457 1.83 -7.79 0.10
C HIS A 457 2.19 -8.07 -1.37
N GLN A 458 3.48 -8.22 -1.66
CA GLN A 458 3.97 -8.58 -2.98
C GLN A 458 3.45 -9.96 -3.43
N GLU A 459 3.54 -10.95 -2.55
CA GLU A 459 3.03 -12.31 -2.85
C GLU A 459 1.51 -12.33 -2.96
N ALA A 460 0.81 -11.62 -2.06
CA ALA A 460 -0.64 -11.57 -2.03
C ALA A 460 -1.24 -11.03 -3.34
N SER A 461 -0.61 -9.99 -3.91
CA SER A 461 -1.13 -9.32 -5.12
C SER A 461 -0.51 -9.84 -6.42
N TYR A 462 0.78 -10.25 -6.43
CA TYR A 462 1.52 -10.47 -7.68
C TYR A 462 2.10 -11.87 -7.84
N SER A 463 1.68 -12.82 -7.00
CA SER A 463 2.09 -14.22 -7.11
C SER A 463 0.89 -15.16 -7.14
N LYS A 464 1.15 -16.44 -7.36
CA LYS A 464 0.13 -17.49 -7.27
C LYS A 464 -0.03 -18.08 -5.86
N VAL A 465 0.73 -17.59 -4.89
CA VAL A 465 0.71 -18.10 -3.51
C VAL A 465 -0.70 -18.14 -2.90
N PRO A 466 -1.55 -17.11 -3.03
CA PRO A 466 -2.91 -17.20 -2.53
C PRO A 466 -3.69 -18.39 -3.12
N ALA A 467 -3.66 -18.55 -4.44
CA ALA A 467 -4.41 -19.60 -5.12
C ALA A 467 -3.84 -21.02 -4.89
N GLU A 468 -2.53 -21.17 -4.82
CA GLU A 468 -1.87 -22.48 -4.75
C GLU A 468 -1.72 -22.97 -3.29
N GLU A 469 -1.57 -22.07 -2.32
CA GLU A 469 -1.13 -22.44 -0.99
C GLU A 469 -2.12 -22.08 0.12
N THR A 470 -3.24 -21.39 -0.15
CA THR A 470 -4.25 -21.07 0.87
C THR A 470 -5.61 -21.69 0.55
N ASP A 471 -6.36 -22.06 1.57
CA ASP A 471 -7.73 -22.56 1.47
C ASP A 471 -8.76 -21.42 1.56
N PHE A 472 -8.41 -20.37 2.30
CA PHE A 472 -9.05 -19.06 2.27
C PHE A 472 -8.06 -18.00 2.76
N MET A 473 -8.31 -16.74 2.41
CA MET A 473 -7.41 -15.64 2.75
C MET A 473 -8.17 -14.43 3.25
N MET A 474 -7.60 -13.75 4.26
CA MET A 474 -8.06 -12.46 4.75
C MET A 474 -7.27 -11.32 4.11
N MET A 475 -7.99 -10.30 3.64
CA MET A 475 -7.40 -9.10 3.06
C MET A 475 -8.31 -7.89 3.29
N GLY A 476 -7.74 -6.69 3.25
CA GLY A 476 -8.47 -5.44 3.23
C GLY A 476 -8.51 -4.85 1.82
N GLU A 477 -9.65 -4.27 1.44
CA GLU A 477 -9.82 -3.50 0.22
C GLU A 477 -10.10 -2.04 0.57
N ILE A 478 -9.44 -1.12 -0.12
CA ILE A 478 -9.63 0.33 0.02
C ILE A 478 -10.15 0.86 -1.31
N PRO A 479 -11.44 1.26 -1.37
CA PRO A 479 -12.03 1.74 -2.60
C PRO A 479 -11.38 3.05 -3.08
N ALA A 480 -11.40 3.24 -4.40
CA ALA A 480 -11.14 4.54 -5.03
C ALA A 480 -12.33 5.50 -4.80
N ALA A 481 -12.19 6.77 -5.24
CA ALA A 481 -13.22 7.81 -5.06
C ALA A 481 -14.58 7.50 -5.67
N ASP A 482 -14.58 6.73 -6.72
CA ASP A 482 -15.79 6.30 -7.42
C ASP A 482 -16.22 4.94 -6.89
N ASP A 483 -17.18 4.93 -5.97
CA ASP A 483 -17.64 3.74 -5.25
C ASP A 483 -18.06 2.61 -6.20
N GLU A 484 -18.83 2.92 -7.27
CA GLU A 484 -19.28 1.91 -8.23
C GLU A 484 -18.10 1.37 -9.04
N MET A 485 -17.14 2.24 -9.39
CA MET A 485 -15.92 1.83 -10.09
C MET A 485 -15.02 0.99 -9.20
N ALA A 486 -14.88 1.35 -7.93
CA ALA A 486 -14.12 0.59 -6.94
C ALA A 486 -14.70 -0.83 -6.76
N TYR A 487 -16.02 -0.94 -6.68
CA TYR A 487 -16.70 -2.24 -6.60
C TYR A 487 -16.46 -3.10 -7.84
N LEU A 488 -16.50 -2.50 -9.04
CA LEU A 488 -16.16 -3.21 -10.28
C LEU A 488 -14.71 -3.67 -10.28
N ASP A 489 -13.78 -2.83 -9.84
CA ASP A 489 -12.36 -3.18 -9.79
C ASP A 489 -12.12 -4.30 -8.77
N PHE A 490 -12.71 -4.22 -7.58
CA PHE A 490 -12.64 -5.26 -6.56
C PHE A 490 -12.97 -6.67 -7.09
N LEU A 491 -13.97 -6.76 -7.97
CA LEU A 491 -14.45 -8.03 -8.49
C LEU A 491 -13.84 -8.45 -9.84
N ASN A 492 -13.23 -7.53 -10.62
CA ASN A 492 -12.66 -7.82 -11.94
C ASN A 492 -11.13 -7.78 -12.00
N ASN A 493 -10.48 -7.15 -11.02
CA ASN A 493 -9.03 -6.97 -11.03
C ASN A 493 -8.33 -8.33 -10.81
N PRO A 494 -7.49 -8.79 -11.75
CA PRO A 494 -6.85 -10.11 -11.68
C PRO A 494 -5.87 -10.28 -10.53
N TYR A 495 -5.49 -9.19 -9.88
CA TYR A 495 -4.56 -9.20 -8.73
C TYR A 495 -5.29 -9.14 -7.37
N LEU A 496 -6.62 -9.06 -7.37
CA LEU A 496 -7.43 -9.10 -6.14
C LEU A 496 -8.00 -10.49 -5.88
N LEU A 497 -8.26 -10.79 -4.62
CA LEU A 497 -8.59 -12.15 -4.18
C LEU A 497 -9.78 -12.79 -4.89
N PRO A 498 -10.89 -12.09 -5.24
CA PRO A 498 -11.98 -12.73 -5.95
C PRO A 498 -11.54 -13.36 -7.28
N GLN A 499 -10.74 -12.64 -8.08
CA GLN A 499 -10.23 -13.16 -9.35
C GLN A 499 -9.16 -14.23 -9.19
N GLN A 500 -8.39 -14.17 -8.10
CA GLN A 500 -7.36 -15.17 -7.83
C GLN A 500 -7.93 -16.49 -7.26
N LEU A 501 -8.98 -16.41 -6.42
CA LEU A 501 -9.44 -17.54 -5.61
C LEU A 501 -10.74 -18.19 -6.13
N PHE A 502 -11.52 -17.51 -6.99
CA PHE A 502 -12.73 -18.09 -7.55
C PHE A 502 -12.44 -18.94 -8.79
N ASN A 503 -13.01 -20.13 -8.83
CA ASN A 503 -12.91 -21.02 -9.98
C ASN A 503 -13.66 -20.46 -11.22
N GLN A 504 -13.40 -21.05 -12.38
CA GLN A 504 -13.94 -20.57 -13.66
C GLN A 504 -15.48 -20.53 -13.72
N THR A 505 -16.17 -21.41 -13.00
CA THR A 505 -17.65 -21.44 -12.95
C THR A 505 -18.18 -20.21 -12.24
N ILE A 506 -17.61 -19.90 -11.05
CA ILE A 506 -17.99 -18.73 -10.26
C ILE A 506 -17.61 -17.43 -10.99
N ILE A 507 -16.41 -17.38 -11.59
CA ILE A 507 -15.97 -16.23 -12.39
C ILE A 507 -16.91 -15.97 -13.56
N LYS A 508 -17.35 -17.00 -14.26
CA LYS A 508 -18.30 -16.85 -15.38
C LYS A 508 -19.63 -16.24 -14.89
N GLU A 509 -20.21 -16.80 -13.83
CA GLU A 509 -21.48 -16.30 -13.27
C GLU A 509 -21.33 -14.86 -12.75
N LEU A 510 -20.21 -14.56 -12.07
CA LEU A 510 -19.88 -13.21 -11.61
C LEU A 510 -19.79 -12.24 -12.79
N THR A 511 -19.10 -12.62 -13.88
CA THR A 511 -18.93 -11.79 -15.07
C THR A 511 -20.28 -11.44 -15.71
N GLU A 512 -21.20 -12.41 -15.82
CA GLU A 512 -22.55 -12.19 -16.36
C GLU A 512 -23.32 -11.15 -15.51
N LYS A 513 -23.23 -11.25 -14.18
CA LYS A 513 -23.87 -10.30 -13.26
C LYS A 513 -23.23 -8.89 -13.36
N LEU A 514 -21.92 -8.81 -13.47
CA LEU A 514 -21.18 -7.55 -13.60
C LEU A 514 -21.41 -6.88 -14.97
N ASP A 515 -21.60 -7.66 -16.04
CA ASP A 515 -21.94 -7.11 -17.35
C ASP A 515 -23.35 -6.48 -17.34
N ALA A 516 -24.30 -7.08 -16.65
CA ALA A 516 -25.62 -6.47 -16.44
C ALA A 516 -25.50 -5.14 -15.67
N PHE A 517 -24.66 -5.09 -14.64
CA PHE A 517 -24.41 -3.88 -13.87
C PHE A 517 -23.77 -2.77 -14.74
N LYS A 518 -22.75 -3.09 -15.54
CA LYS A 518 -22.03 -2.13 -16.42
C LYS A 518 -22.93 -1.54 -17.52
N THR A 519 -23.90 -2.30 -17.99
CA THR A 519 -24.80 -1.86 -19.07
C THR A 519 -26.01 -1.08 -18.57
N GLU A 520 -26.36 -1.15 -17.28
CA GLU A 520 -27.49 -0.42 -16.71
C GLU A 520 -27.15 1.09 -16.58
N LYS A 521 -28.04 1.94 -17.08
CA LYS A 521 -27.88 3.42 -17.09
C LYS A 521 -28.43 4.09 -15.84
N ASP A 522 -29.46 3.51 -15.27
CA ASP A 522 -30.12 4.04 -14.08
C ASP A 522 -29.37 3.67 -12.80
N ALA A 523 -28.94 4.69 -12.03
CA ALA A 523 -28.17 4.48 -10.81
C ALA A 523 -28.94 3.67 -9.75
N SER A 524 -30.26 3.86 -9.63
CA SER A 524 -31.08 3.12 -8.66
C SER A 524 -31.19 1.65 -9.04
N LYS A 525 -31.25 1.34 -10.32
CA LYS A 525 -31.25 -0.04 -10.81
C LYS A 525 -29.88 -0.68 -10.65
N ARG A 526 -28.79 0.06 -10.89
CA ARG A 526 -27.44 -0.43 -10.58
C ARG A 526 -27.26 -0.75 -9.10
N ASP A 527 -27.83 0.06 -8.21
CA ASP A 527 -27.82 -0.19 -6.77
C ASP A 527 -28.50 -1.52 -6.40
N VAL A 528 -29.64 -1.84 -7.06
CA VAL A 528 -30.33 -3.13 -6.91
C VAL A 528 -29.46 -4.29 -7.43
N LEU A 529 -28.83 -4.13 -8.60
CA LEU A 529 -27.93 -5.13 -9.17
C LEU A 529 -26.73 -5.39 -8.27
N GLN A 530 -26.09 -4.33 -7.76
CA GLN A 530 -24.97 -4.43 -6.83
C GLN A 530 -25.38 -5.20 -5.56
N THR A 531 -26.53 -4.86 -4.98
CA THR A 531 -27.05 -5.55 -3.80
C THR A 531 -27.34 -7.04 -4.09
N SER A 532 -27.80 -7.36 -5.28
CA SER A 532 -28.01 -8.75 -5.72
C SER A 532 -26.70 -9.53 -5.87
N ILE A 533 -25.66 -8.90 -6.42
CA ILE A 533 -24.33 -9.51 -6.57
C ILE A 533 -23.73 -9.77 -5.18
N ASP A 534 -23.78 -8.78 -4.31
CA ASP A 534 -23.24 -8.86 -2.96
C ASP A 534 -23.93 -9.96 -2.12
N ARG A 535 -25.26 -10.02 -2.24
CA ARG A 535 -26.06 -11.09 -1.63
C ARG A 535 -25.65 -12.47 -2.15
N TRP A 536 -25.50 -12.63 -3.46
CA TRP A 536 -25.06 -13.89 -4.06
C TRP A 536 -23.69 -14.32 -3.54
N LEU A 537 -22.74 -13.40 -3.41
CA LEU A 537 -21.40 -13.69 -2.88
C LEU A 537 -21.45 -14.11 -1.40
N THR A 538 -22.27 -13.43 -0.59
CA THR A 538 -22.34 -13.64 0.86
C THR A 538 -23.24 -14.84 1.25
N GLU A 539 -24.36 -15.08 0.56
CA GLU A 539 -25.24 -16.24 0.82
C GLU A 539 -24.58 -17.57 0.41
N ASN A 540 -23.65 -17.56 -0.56
CA ASN A 540 -22.84 -18.72 -0.88
C ASN A 540 -21.54 -18.80 -0.05
N TYR A 541 -21.33 -17.83 0.85
CA TYR A 541 -20.12 -17.71 1.68
C TYR A 541 -18.83 -17.74 0.86
N TYR A 542 -18.84 -17.22 -0.37
CA TYR A 542 -17.64 -17.05 -1.17
C TYR A 542 -16.77 -15.91 -0.59
N LEU A 543 -17.45 -14.87 -0.10
CA LEU A 543 -16.88 -13.76 0.67
C LEU A 543 -17.58 -13.67 2.03
N ILE A 544 -16.79 -13.36 3.06
CA ILE A 544 -17.29 -13.00 4.39
C ILE A 544 -16.72 -11.62 4.70
N TYR A 545 -17.57 -10.60 4.75
CA TYR A 545 -17.18 -9.28 5.20
C TYR A 545 -16.99 -9.30 6.73
N LEU A 546 -15.95 -8.64 7.21
CA LEU A 546 -15.57 -8.60 8.61
C LEU A 546 -15.90 -7.25 9.22
N HIS A 547 -15.16 -6.22 8.82
CA HIS A 547 -15.37 -4.87 9.33
C HIS A 547 -14.92 -3.81 8.32
N HIS A 548 -15.47 -2.59 8.47
CA HIS A 548 -14.99 -1.39 7.82
C HIS A 548 -13.97 -0.72 8.74
N PRO A 549 -12.69 -0.66 8.37
CA PRO A 549 -11.65 -0.17 9.26
C PRO A 549 -11.80 1.33 9.53
N GLU A 550 -11.41 1.75 10.73
CA GLU A 550 -11.22 3.15 11.04
C GLU A 550 -9.79 3.55 10.65
N LYS A 551 -9.64 4.59 9.82
CA LYS A 551 -8.34 5.21 9.54
C LYS A 551 -8.14 6.41 10.47
N SER A 552 -7.10 6.35 11.26
CA SER A 552 -6.60 7.49 12.03
C SER A 552 -5.37 8.06 11.33
N GLN A 553 -5.33 9.39 11.19
CA GLN A 553 -4.22 10.12 10.61
C GLN A 553 -3.85 11.25 11.56
N SER A 554 -2.60 11.31 11.96
CA SER A 554 -2.07 12.38 12.78
C SER A 554 -1.31 13.37 11.93
N LEU A 555 -1.71 14.63 11.97
CA LEU A 555 -1.16 15.71 11.17
C LEU A 555 -0.73 16.86 12.05
N HIS A 556 0.47 17.37 11.82
CA HIS A 556 0.91 18.57 12.49
C HIS A 556 -0.01 19.75 12.14
N SER A 557 -0.40 20.57 13.13
CA SER A 557 -1.35 21.66 13.00
C SER A 557 -0.93 22.76 12.00
N MET A 558 0.36 22.86 11.69
CA MET A 558 0.91 23.78 10.68
C MET A 558 0.63 23.32 9.24
N ILE A 559 0.35 22.05 9.00
CA ILE A 559 0.06 21.55 7.66
C ILE A 559 -1.36 21.96 7.26
N LYS A 560 -1.48 22.71 6.17
CA LYS A 560 -2.72 23.25 5.62
C LYS A 560 -2.96 22.73 4.19
N GLY A 561 -4.10 23.08 3.62
CA GLY A 561 -4.45 22.66 2.26
C GLY A 561 -4.76 21.16 2.14
N ILE A 562 -5.05 20.51 3.27
CA ILE A 562 -5.32 19.08 3.33
C ILE A 562 -6.65 18.81 2.63
N ALA A 563 -6.56 18.43 1.36
CA ALA A 563 -7.66 17.86 0.60
C ALA A 563 -7.42 16.35 0.46
N GLU A 564 -8.40 15.55 0.84
CA GLU A 564 -8.28 14.11 0.68
C GLU A 564 -8.22 13.73 -0.80
N ASN A 565 -7.36 12.76 -1.10
CA ASN A 565 -7.28 12.09 -2.38
C ASN A 565 -8.24 10.89 -2.35
N PRO A 566 -8.72 10.42 -3.50
CA PRO A 566 -9.60 9.25 -3.61
C PRO A 566 -9.14 7.99 -2.87
N TYR A 567 -7.83 7.80 -2.75
CA TYR A 567 -7.24 6.64 -2.08
C TYR A 567 -7.09 6.81 -0.55
N GLY A 568 -7.73 7.84 0.02
CA GLY A 568 -7.66 8.13 1.46
C GLY A 568 -6.33 8.71 1.92
N TYR A 569 -5.55 9.28 0.99
CA TYR A 569 -4.34 10.06 1.22
C TYR A 569 -4.59 11.55 0.97
N PHE A 570 -3.58 12.39 1.12
CA PHE A 570 -3.69 13.83 0.85
C PHE A 570 -3.21 14.17 -0.55
N ASP A 571 -3.92 15.06 -1.22
CA ASP A 571 -3.46 15.65 -2.48
C ASP A 571 -2.27 16.58 -2.20
N LEU A 572 -1.06 16.08 -2.43
CA LEU A 572 0.19 16.77 -2.12
C LEU A 572 0.33 18.10 -2.90
N SER A 573 -0.33 18.22 -4.05
CA SER A 573 -0.31 19.46 -4.84
C SER A 573 -1.00 20.63 -4.15
N LYS A 574 -1.82 20.36 -3.14
CA LYS A 574 -2.59 21.36 -2.37
C LYS A 574 -2.03 21.61 -0.98
N VAL A 575 -1.09 20.79 -0.54
CA VAL A 575 -0.48 20.91 0.79
C VAL A 575 0.45 22.12 0.83
N TRP A 576 0.36 22.90 1.92
CA TRP A 576 1.22 24.03 2.21
C TRP A 576 1.38 24.20 3.74
N ILE A 577 2.30 25.09 4.15
CA ILE A 577 2.62 25.31 5.56
C ILE A 577 2.21 26.68 6.00
N GLU A 578 1.56 26.74 7.14
CA GLU A 578 1.37 27.99 7.86
C GLU A 578 2.57 28.23 8.80
N THR A 579 3.56 29.01 8.33
CA THR A 579 4.61 29.50 9.21
C THR A 579 4.04 30.62 10.08
N ASN A 580 4.14 30.48 11.42
CA ASN A 580 3.64 31.46 12.36
C ASN A 580 4.68 32.59 12.52
N PRO A 581 4.59 33.74 11.81
CA PRO A 581 5.61 34.79 11.85
C PRO A 581 5.67 35.53 13.19
N LEU A 582 4.68 35.31 14.09
CA LEU A 582 4.56 36.07 15.33
C LEU A 582 5.34 35.50 16.53
N LYS A 583 5.96 34.32 16.42
CA LYS A 583 6.81 33.78 17.52
C LYS A 583 8.27 34.16 17.44
N ASN A 584 8.75 34.65 16.30
CA ASN A 584 10.17 35.04 16.13
C ASN A 584 10.47 36.53 16.31
N VAL A 585 9.50 37.37 16.71
CA VAL A 585 9.71 38.84 16.88
C VAL A 585 9.84 39.26 18.35
N LYS A 586 10.04 38.31 19.27
CA LYS A 586 10.20 38.64 20.69
C LYS A 586 11.56 38.25 21.29
N SER A 587 12.69 38.60 20.66
CA SER A 587 13.98 38.51 21.37
C SER A 587 15.03 39.60 21.07
N ASP A 588 14.72 40.62 20.28
CA ASP A 588 15.72 41.66 20.00
C ASP A 588 15.34 43.06 20.44
N TYR A 589 14.63 43.20 21.58
CA TYR A 589 14.54 44.46 22.30
C TYR A 589 14.60 44.22 23.82
N LYS A 590 15.81 44.05 24.34
CA LYS A 590 16.22 44.55 25.67
C LYS A 590 17.73 44.73 25.71
#